data_1ba5c44cb756e6cd760202182f6fd0d5
#
_entry.id   1ba5c44cb756e6cd760202182f6fd0d5
#
_cell.length_a   1.000
_cell.length_b   1.000
_cell.length_c   1.000
_cell.angle_alpha   90.00
_cell.angle_beta   90.00
_cell.angle_gamma   90.00
#
_symmetry.space_group_name_H-M   'P 1'
#
loop_
_entity.id
_entity.type
_entity.pdbx_description
1 polymer ?
#
loop_
_entity_poly.entity_id
_entity_poly.type
_entity_poly.pdbx_seq_one_letter_code
_entity_poly.pdbx_strand_id
1 'polypeptide(L)'
;LYKDAKYIIKYSKESVERARKNDIESKNIIRLGTSPMTPERKLIDILNKVRKHLPNLKLQLIPFENKPENAKEILNNMGKDIDIVVGIYDEILLGSRNCTVTNLFYEPLRCAVSINHRLADKEILSYEDLYEDNVMIIHKGWNNAMDKLRSEIIHKHPKINIKDFNFFDLGIFNQCENSNDILVLADNFIGVHPLLKIIPVEWDFS
;
A
#
# COMPACT_ATOMS: atom_id res chain seq x y z
N LEU A 1 -40.96 14.34 36.92
CA LEU A 1 -41.48 14.28 35.53
C LEU A 1 -41.15 15.58 34.75
N TYR A 2 -41.54 16.79 35.18
CA TYR A 2 -41.26 18.05 34.47
C TYR A 2 -39.76 18.38 34.40
N LYS A 3 -39.01 18.20 35.49
CA LYS A 3 -37.56 18.39 35.52
C LYS A 3 -36.84 17.42 34.60
N ASP A 4 -37.27 16.17 34.57
CA ASP A 4 -36.69 15.09 33.74
C ASP A 4 -36.94 15.35 32.25
N ALA A 5 -38.17 15.77 31.91
CA ALA A 5 -38.50 16.17 30.54
C ALA A 5 -37.66 17.35 30.05
N LYS A 6 -37.44 18.36 30.89
CA LYS A 6 -36.61 19.52 30.59
C LYS A 6 -35.13 19.12 30.39
N TYR A 7 -34.64 18.17 31.21
CA TYR A 7 -33.29 17.64 31.06
C TYR A 7 -33.11 16.88 29.76
N ILE A 8 -34.03 16.00 29.42
CA ILE A 8 -34.01 15.23 28.16
C ILE A 8 -34.02 16.16 26.94
N ILE A 9 -34.85 17.18 26.94
CA ILE A 9 -34.93 18.15 25.84
C ILE A 9 -33.60 18.92 25.71
N LYS A 10 -33.04 19.38 26.84
CA LYS A 10 -31.75 20.08 26.85
C LYS A 10 -30.62 19.15 26.33
N TYR A 11 -30.52 17.96 26.87
CA TYR A 11 -29.50 16.97 26.46
C TYR A 11 -29.60 16.60 24.99
N SER A 12 -30.82 16.39 24.48
CA SER A 12 -31.07 16.10 23.06
C SER A 12 -30.60 17.27 22.16
N LYS A 13 -30.93 18.52 22.51
CA LYS A 13 -30.46 19.70 21.77
C LYS A 13 -28.93 19.80 21.75
N GLU A 14 -28.31 19.68 22.91
CA GLU A 14 -26.83 19.73 23.02
C GLU A 14 -26.17 18.58 22.25
N SER A 15 -26.79 17.40 22.22
CA SER A 15 -26.29 16.26 21.44
C SER A 15 -26.39 16.49 19.94
N VAL A 16 -27.50 17.07 19.47
CA VAL A 16 -27.67 17.45 18.06
C VAL A 16 -26.69 18.55 17.67
N GLU A 17 -26.46 19.54 18.52
CA GLU A 17 -25.50 20.61 18.27
C GLU A 17 -24.05 20.07 18.23
N ARG A 18 -23.68 19.17 19.14
CA ARG A 18 -22.37 18.48 19.09
C ARG A 18 -22.23 17.67 17.82
N ALA A 19 -23.25 16.91 17.42
CA ALA A 19 -23.23 16.14 16.19
C ALA A 19 -23.06 17.02 14.95
N ARG A 20 -23.79 18.16 14.88
CA ARG A 20 -23.67 19.12 13.79
C ARG A 20 -22.30 19.81 13.75
N LYS A 21 -21.76 20.17 14.93
CA LYS A 21 -20.44 20.80 15.01
C LYS A 21 -19.34 19.81 14.56
N ASN A 22 -19.42 18.56 15.02
CA ASN A 22 -18.54 17.51 14.56
C ASN A 22 -18.67 17.23 13.05
N ASP A 23 -19.87 17.30 12.50
CA ASP A 23 -20.13 17.13 11.05
C ASP A 23 -19.50 18.27 10.24
N ILE A 24 -19.53 19.52 10.73
CA ILE A 24 -18.90 20.67 10.06
C ILE A 24 -17.37 20.58 10.17
N GLU A 25 -16.84 20.21 11.33
CA GLU A 25 -15.39 20.03 11.54
C GLU A 25 -14.86 18.82 10.78
N SER A 26 -15.63 17.73 10.69
CA SER A 26 -15.26 16.51 9.96
C SER A 26 -15.24 16.69 8.44
N LYS A 27 -16.05 17.58 7.87
CA LYS A 27 -16.08 17.88 6.43
C LYS A 27 -14.75 18.39 5.87
N ASN A 28 -13.88 18.92 6.73
CA ASN A 28 -12.55 19.41 6.33
C ASN A 28 -11.41 18.47 6.70
N ILE A 29 -11.72 17.28 7.22
CA ILE A 29 -10.71 16.29 7.60
C ILE A 29 -10.78 15.14 6.61
N ILE A 30 -9.64 14.81 6.01
CA ILE A 30 -9.43 13.56 5.27
C ILE A 30 -8.64 12.61 6.17
N ARG A 31 -9.21 11.44 6.44
CA ARG A 31 -8.57 10.36 7.18
C ARG A 31 -7.84 9.43 6.23
N LEU A 32 -6.52 9.54 6.22
CA LEU A 32 -5.63 8.74 5.38
C LEU A 32 -5.15 7.52 6.15
N GLY A 33 -5.53 6.32 5.71
CA GLY A 33 -5.01 5.08 6.25
C GLY A 33 -3.53 4.91 5.90
N THR A 34 -2.71 4.57 6.88
CA THR A 34 -1.26 4.42 6.73
C THR A 34 -0.74 3.16 7.38
N SER A 35 0.25 2.54 6.74
CA SER A 35 1.02 1.41 7.26
C SER A 35 2.44 1.44 6.69
N PRO A 36 3.38 0.66 7.22
CA PRO A 36 4.71 0.53 6.62
C PRO A 36 4.69 0.09 5.14
N MET A 37 3.61 -0.61 4.71
CA MET A 37 3.44 -1.09 3.34
C MET A 37 2.65 -0.14 2.43
N THR A 38 2.21 1.01 2.95
CA THR A 38 1.48 2.04 2.19
C THR A 38 2.17 3.39 2.37
N PRO A 39 3.36 3.57 1.77
CA PRO A 39 4.14 4.78 1.96
C PRO A 39 3.45 5.99 1.30
N GLU A 40 3.19 7.01 2.10
CA GLU A 40 2.47 8.22 1.67
C GLU A 40 3.38 9.23 0.93
N ARG A 41 4.65 8.92 0.74
CA ARG A 41 5.66 9.86 0.21
C ARG A 41 5.21 10.53 -1.08
N LYS A 42 4.66 9.76 -2.01
CA LYS A 42 4.18 10.29 -3.30
C LYS A 42 2.90 11.11 -3.19
N LEU A 43 2.14 10.93 -2.11
CA LEU A 43 0.94 11.71 -1.84
C LEU A 43 1.26 13.11 -1.32
N ILE A 44 2.43 13.33 -0.71
CA ILE A 44 2.82 14.63 -0.12
C ILE A 44 2.80 15.74 -1.17
N ASP A 45 3.30 15.46 -2.37
CA ASP A 45 3.33 16.46 -3.46
C ASP A 45 1.93 16.80 -3.96
N ILE A 46 1.04 15.81 -4.02
CA ILE A 46 -0.37 15.99 -4.39
C ILE A 46 -1.06 16.82 -3.30
N LEU A 47 -0.86 16.48 -2.03
CA LEU A 47 -1.45 17.21 -0.90
C LEU A 47 -1.00 18.67 -0.84
N ASN A 48 0.26 18.95 -1.14
CA ASN A 48 0.77 20.33 -1.20
C ASN A 48 0.09 21.14 -2.30
N LYS A 49 -0.24 20.53 -3.45
CA LYS A 49 -1.02 21.16 -4.51
C LYS A 49 -2.47 21.38 -4.07
N VAL A 50 -3.10 20.38 -3.47
CA VAL A 50 -4.49 20.43 -3.00
C VAL A 50 -4.68 21.52 -1.93
N ARG A 51 -3.74 21.66 -0.99
CA ARG A 51 -3.78 22.69 0.07
C ARG A 51 -3.77 24.14 -0.46
N LYS A 52 -3.21 24.37 -1.64
CA LYS A 52 -3.27 25.69 -2.28
C LYS A 52 -4.70 26.08 -2.69
N HIS A 53 -5.53 25.10 -3.01
CA HIS A 53 -6.93 25.31 -3.41
C HIS A 53 -7.91 25.11 -2.25
N LEU A 54 -7.54 24.31 -1.25
CA LEU A 54 -8.35 23.97 -0.08
C LEU A 54 -7.54 24.21 1.22
N PRO A 55 -7.29 25.48 1.60
CA PRO A 55 -6.40 25.81 2.72
C PRO A 55 -6.88 25.30 4.08
N ASN A 56 -8.18 25.07 4.24
CA ASN A 56 -8.76 24.58 5.50
C ASN A 56 -8.79 23.04 5.57
N LEU A 57 -8.28 22.33 4.53
CA LEU A 57 -8.24 20.87 4.51
C LEU A 57 -7.23 20.36 5.54
N LYS A 58 -7.70 19.53 6.44
CA LYS A 58 -6.88 18.81 7.44
C LYS A 58 -6.70 17.38 7.00
N LEU A 59 -5.50 16.86 7.19
CA LEU A 59 -5.19 15.45 6.98
C LEU A 59 -4.95 14.80 8.35
N GLN A 60 -5.61 13.69 8.59
CA GLN A 60 -5.41 12.85 9.77
C GLN A 60 -4.89 11.49 9.32
N LEU A 61 -3.72 11.08 9.84
CA LEU A 61 -3.17 9.76 9.58
C LEU A 61 -3.80 8.75 10.53
N ILE A 62 -4.34 7.67 9.97
CA ILE A 62 -4.95 6.56 10.72
C ILE A 62 -4.08 5.33 10.51
N PRO A 63 -3.29 4.90 11.50
CA PRO A 63 -2.45 3.72 11.36
C PRO A 63 -3.28 2.44 11.32
N PHE A 64 -2.87 1.49 10.48
CA PHE A 64 -3.43 0.16 10.45
C PHE A 64 -2.34 -0.90 10.28
N GLU A 65 -2.62 -2.11 10.74
CA GLU A 65 -1.75 -3.24 10.50
C GLU A 65 -2.00 -3.82 9.09
N ASN A 66 -0.93 -3.95 8.32
CA ASN A 66 -0.99 -4.55 6.98
C ASN A 66 -0.99 -6.08 7.08
N LYS A 67 -2.15 -6.65 7.37
CA LYS A 67 -2.43 -8.10 7.39
C LYS A 67 -3.55 -8.40 6.40
N PRO A 68 -3.60 -9.62 5.83
CA PRO A 68 -4.64 -10.00 4.86
C PRO A 68 -6.07 -9.77 5.38
N GLU A 69 -6.31 -10.07 6.66
CA GLU A 69 -7.60 -9.90 7.31
C GLU A 69 -7.98 -8.43 7.43
N ASN A 70 -7.04 -7.59 7.88
CA ASN A 70 -7.26 -6.15 8.08
C ASN A 70 -7.42 -5.40 6.75
N ALA A 71 -6.69 -5.79 5.70
CA ALA A 71 -6.82 -5.17 4.39
C ALA A 71 -8.25 -5.28 3.83
N LYS A 72 -8.89 -6.44 4.03
CA LYS A 72 -10.28 -6.66 3.62
C LYS A 72 -11.25 -5.83 4.47
N GLU A 73 -11.04 -5.79 5.78
CA GLU A 73 -11.88 -5.03 6.71
C GLU A 73 -11.81 -3.52 6.45
N ILE A 74 -10.61 -2.96 6.26
CA ILE A 74 -10.39 -1.55 5.95
C ILE A 74 -11.14 -1.16 4.69
N LEU A 75 -11.02 -1.94 3.62
CA LEU A 75 -11.67 -1.65 2.34
C LEU A 75 -13.21 -1.78 2.41
N ASN A 76 -13.72 -2.63 3.29
CA ASN A 76 -15.17 -2.73 3.55
C ASN A 76 -15.71 -1.59 4.42
N ASN A 77 -14.85 -0.92 5.17
CA ASN A 77 -15.20 0.17 6.09
C ASN A 77 -14.73 1.55 5.62
N MET A 78 -14.34 1.67 4.34
CA MET A 78 -14.01 2.98 3.75
C MET A 78 -15.14 3.98 3.94
N GLY A 79 -14.78 5.22 4.31
CA GLY A 79 -15.73 6.29 4.63
C GLY A 79 -16.21 6.32 6.10
N LYS A 80 -15.95 5.29 6.91
CA LYS A 80 -16.26 5.29 8.35
C LYS A 80 -15.08 5.83 9.17
N ASP A 81 -13.98 5.09 9.19
CA ASP A 81 -12.79 5.41 9.99
C ASP A 81 -11.63 5.88 9.11
N ILE A 82 -11.55 5.41 7.88
CA ILE A 82 -10.56 5.76 6.87
C ILE A 82 -11.29 6.20 5.61
N ASP A 83 -10.91 7.35 5.05
CA ASP A 83 -11.52 7.89 3.82
C ASP A 83 -10.70 7.51 2.59
N ILE A 84 -9.37 7.47 2.70
CA ILE A 84 -8.45 7.20 1.61
C ILE A 84 -7.38 6.21 2.09
N VAL A 85 -7.03 5.27 1.23
CA VAL A 85 -5.82 4.44 1.34
C VAL A 85 -5.05 4.57 0.04
N VAL A 86 -3.75 4.79 0.13
CA VAL A 86 -2.84 4.74 -1.01
C VAL A 86 -2.16 3.38 -1.02
N GLY A 87 -2.17 2.71 -2.14
CA GLY A 87 -1.57 1.38 -2.25
C GLY A 87 -1.51 0.89 -3.69
N ILE A 88 -0.87 -0.25 -3.87
CA ILE A 88 -0.89 -0.97 -5.15
C ILE A 88 -2.23 -1.70 -5.25
N TYR A 89 -2.90 -1.52 -6.37
CA TYR A 89 -4.14 -2.24 -6.64
C TYR A 89 -4.17 -2.71 -8.10
N ASP A 90 -5.03 -3.68 -8.34
CA ASP A 90 -5.37 -4.21 -9.65
C ASP A 90 -6.90 -4.34 -9.74
N GLU A 91 -7.45 -4.34 -10.95
CA GLU A 91 -8.88 -4.53 -11.19
C GLU A 91 -9.43 -5.83 -10.58
N ILE A 92 -8.60 -6.88 -10.53
CA ILE A 92 -8.93 -8.16 -9.89
C ILE A 92 -9.24 -7.96 -8.39
N LEU A 93 -8.46 -7.13 -7.71
CA LEU A 93 -8.63 -6.86 -6.28
C LEU A 93 -9.84 -5.97 -5.98
N LEU A 94 -10.31 -5.20 -6.95
CA LEU A 94 -11.38 -4.21 -6.77
C LEU A 94 -12.78 -4.75 -7.02
N GLY A 95 -12.92 -5.79 -7.82
CA GLY A 95 -14.21 -6.30 -8.30
C GLY A 95 -15.22 -6.76 -7.23
N SER A 96 -14.81 -6.81 -5.96
CA SER A 96 -15.67 -7.21 -4.83
C SER A 96 -15.78 -6.15 -3.73
N ARG A 97 -15.36 -4.88 -3.98
CA ARG A 97 -15.16 -3.88 -2.92
C ARG A 97 -16.00 -2.62 -3.16
N ASN A 98 -16.65 -2.11 -2.11
CA ASN A 98 -17.41 -0.85 -2.14
C ASN A 98 -16.49 0.38 -2.03
N CYS A 99 -15.50 0.49 -2.92
CA CYS A 99 -14.63 1.66 -2.99
C CYS A 99 -14.44 2.10 -4.44
N THR A 100 -14.23 3.38 -4.65
CA THR A 100 -13.79 3.93 -5.92
C THR A 100 -12.27 4.05 -5.92
N VAL A 101 -11.67 3.87 -7.08
CA VAL A 101 -10.22 3.95 -7.25
C VAL A 101 -9.88 5.06 -8.24
N THR A 102 -8.84 5.81 -7.90
CA THR A 102 -8.22 6.77 -8.81
C THR A 102 -6.78 6.36 -9.03
N ASN A 103 -6.44 6.08 -10.27
CA ASN A 103 -5.06 5.77 -10.64
C ASN A 103 -4.22 7.06 -10.57
N LEU A 104 -3.18 7.05 -9.75
CA LEU A 104 -2.30 8.20 -9.59
C LEU A 104 -1.05 8.08 -10.48
N PHE A 105 -0.46 6.89 -10.54
CA PHE A 105 0.73 6.58 -11.35
C PHE A 105 0.89 5.05 -11.47
N TYR A 106 1.72 4.63 -12.42
CA TYR A 106 2.15 3.25 -12.56
C TYR A 106 3.49 3.05 -11.87
N GLU A 107 3.64 1.92 -11.19
CA GLU A 107 4.83 1.58 -10.42
C GLU A 107 5.60 0.45 -11.12
N PRO A 108 6.82 0.70 -11.62
CA PRO A 108 7.61 -0.35 -12.23
C PRO A 108 7.96 -1.43 -11.22
N LEU A 109 7.99 -2.67 -11.67
CA LEU A 109 8.49 -3.79 -10.89
C LEU A 109 10.01 -3.73 -10.82
N ARG A 110 10.56 -3.97 -9.63
CA ARG A 110 11.97 -3.94 -9.28
C ARG A 110 12.36 -5.21 -8.57
N CYS A 111 13.65 -5.39 -8.34
CA CYS A 111 14.18 -6.41 -7.44
C CYS A 111 14.78 -5.74 -6.20
N ALA A 112 14.42 -6.27 -5.02
CA ALA A 112 15.10 -5.94 -3.77
C ALA A 112 16.03 -7.09 -3.38
N VAL A 113 17.21 -6.73 -2.88
CA VAL A 113 18.23 -7.64 -2.36
C VAL A 113 18.80 -7.07 -1.07
N SER A 114 19.34 -7.94 -0.19
CA SER A 114 20.14 -7.48 0.96
C SER A 114 21.29 -6.58 0.49
N ILE A 115 21.62 -5.56 1.28
CA ILE A 115 22.80 -4.71 1.01
C ILE A 115 24.12 -5.52 0.95
N ASN A 116 24.13 -6.73 1.50
CA ASN A 116 25.26 -7.65 1.47
C ASN A 116 25.18 -8.68 0.33
N HIS A 117 24.14 -8.61 -0.50
CA HIS A 117 23.95 -9.53 -1.61
C HIS A 117 24.96 -9.27 -2.74
N ARG A 118 25.40 -10.31 -3.47
CA ARG A 118 26.32 -10.20 -4.62
C ARG A 118 25.89 -9.22 -5.71
N LEU A 119 24.57 -8.98 -5.82
CA LEU A 119 23.98 -8.05 -6.79
C LEU A 119 23.83 -6.63 -6.25
N ALA A 120 24.12 -6.36 -4.98
CA ALA A 120 23.83 -5.08 -4.36
C ALA A 120 24.57 -3.90 -5.02
N ASP A 121 25.71 -4.11 -5.64
CA ASP A 121 26.49 -3.04 -6.30
C ASP A 121 26.05 -2.77 -7.74
N LYS A 122 25.14 -3.56 -8.29
CA LYS A 122 24.63 -3.34 -9.64
C LYS A 122 23.67 -2.16 -9.71
N GLU A 123 23.70 -1.42 -10.80
CA GLU A 123 22.78 -0.32 -11.08
C GLU A 123 21.50 -0.81 -11.75
N ILE A 124 21.60 -1.87 -12.57
CA ILE A 124 20.50 -2.53 -13.26
C ILE A 124 20.77 -4.04 -13.30
N LEU A 125 19.74 -4.85 -13.17
CA LEU A 125 19.82 -6.30 -13.26
C LEU A 125 19.34 -6.79 -14.61
N SER A 126 20.02 -7.81 -15.16
CA SER A 126 19.55 -8.61 -16.28
C SER A 126 18.79 -9.86 -15.77
N TYR A 127 18.11 -10.58 -16.67
CA TYR A 127 17.53 -11.87 -16.33
C TYR A 127 18.59 -12.91 -15.92
N GLU A 128 19.76 -12.86 -16.54
CA GLU A 128 20.88 -13.76 -16.27
C GLU A 128 21.41 -13.61 -14.84
N ASP A 129 21.36 -12.40 -14.30
CA ASP A 129 21.77 -12.14 -12.92
C ASP A 129 20.91 -12.88 -11.89
N LEU A 130 19.68 -13.24 -12.27
CA LEU A 130 18.72 -13.89 -11.39
C LEU A 130 18.83 -15.43 -11.40
N TYR A 131 19.68 -16.02 -12.24
CA TYR A 131 19.73 -17.48 -12.44
C TYR A 131 20.28 -18.28 -11.24
N GLU A 132 21.08 -17.66 -10.40
CA GLU A 132 21.75 -18.35 -9.30
C GLU A 132 20.98 -18.31 -7.98
N ASP A 133 19.96 -17.44 -7.90
CA ASP A 133 19.24 -17.16 -6.65
C ASP A 133 17.75 -17.51 -6.78
N ASN A 134 17.07 -17.59 -5.66
CA ASN A 134 15.61 -17.71 -5.67
C ASN A 134 14.99 -16.32 -5.87
N VAL A 135 14.04 -16.23 -6.77
CA VAL A 135 13.27 -15.00 -7.02
C VAL A 135 11.91 -15.13 -6.36
N MET A 136 11.72 -14.38 -5.29
CA MET A 136 10.47 -14.34 -4.54
C MET A 136 9.46 -13.46 -5.28
N ILE A 137 8.36 -14.05 -5.72
CA ILE A 137 7.24 -13.37 -6.41
C ILE A 137 5.97 -13.70 -5.65
N ILE A 138 5.10 -12.71 -5.42
CA ILE A 138 3.80 -12.94 -4.79
C ILE A 138 3.01 -13.97 -5.59
N HIS A 139 2.22 -14.80 -4.92
CA HIS A 139 1.48 -15.90 -5.55
C HIS A 139 0.62 -15.42 -6.72
N LYS A 140 0.37 -16.33 -7.66
CA LYS A 140 -0.45 -16.06 -8.85
C LYS A 140 -1.86 -15.60 -8.48
N GLY A 141 -2.38 -14.65 -9.27
CA GLY A 141 -3.72 -14.08 -9.08
C GLY A 141 -3.78 -12.88 -8.13
N TRP A 142 -2.64 -12.40 -7.64
CA TRP A 142 -2.58 -11.21 -6.81
C TRP A 142 -2.57 -9.92 -7.65
N ASN A 143 -1.77 -9.88 -8.70
CA ASN A 143 -1.58 -8.69 -9.52
C ASN A 143 -1.20 -9.09 -10.96
N ASN A 144 -1.82 -8.44 -11.96
CA ASN A 144 -1.61 -8.74 -13.37
C ASN A 144 -0.16 -8.56 -13.84
N ALA A 145 0.54 -7.52 -13.36
CA ALA A 145 1.93 -7.28 -13.76
C ALA A 145 2.86 -8.39 -13.23
N MET A 146 2.67 -8.81 -11.96
CA MET A 146 3.40 -9.93 -11.37
C MET A 146 3.11 -11.25 -12.09
N ASP A 147 1.86 -11.49 -12.48
CA ASP A 147 1.46 -12.70 -13.21
C ASP A 147 2.06 -12.74 -14.62
N LYS A 148 2.13 -11.60 -15.31
CA LYS A 148 2.79 -11.48 -16.61
C LYS A 148 4.29 -11.72 -16.50
N LEU A 149 4.96 -11.08 -15.52
CA LEU A 149 6.39 -11.31 -15.26
C LEU A 149 6.65 -12.79 -14.95
N ARG A 150 5.86 -13.39 -14.07
CA ARG A 150 5.95 -14.83 -13.74
C ARG A 150 5.84 -15.70 -14.99
N SER A 151 4.86 -15.41 -15.85
CA SER A 151 4.67 -16.13 -17.09
C SER A 151 5.86 -16.00 -18.03
N GLU A 152 6.43 -14.80 -18.15
CA GLU A 152 7.63 -14.56 -18.94
C GLU A 152 8.82 -15.33 -18.40
N ILE A 153 9.08 -15.29 -17.09
CA ILE A 153 10.16 -16.04 -16.45
C ILE A 153 10.02 -17.53 -16.73
N ILE A 154 8.84 -18.12 -16.53
CA ILE A 154 8.63 -19.56 -16.74
C ILE A 154 8.90 -19.97 -18.19
N HIS A 155 8.47 -19.16 -19.16
CA HIS A 155 8.57 -19.53 -20.57
C HIS A 155 9.92 -19.21 -21.22
N LYS A 156 10.54 -18.07 -20.84
CA LYS A 156 11.75 -17.57 -21.50
C LYS A 156 13.01 -17.74 -20.67
N HIS A 157 12.88 -17.76 -19.34
CA HIS A 157 14.02 -17.80 -18.40
C HIS A 157 13.88 -18.94 -17.37
N PRO A 158 13.74 -20.22 -17.81
CA PRO A 158 13.44 -21.35 -16.92
C PRO A 158 14.55 -21.68 -15.92
N LYS A 159 15.69 -21.01 -16.01
CA LYS A 159 16.79 -21.11 -15.03
C LYS A 159 16.55 -20.30 -13.77
N ILE A 160 15.58 -19.36 -13.79
CA ILE A 160 15.21 -18.59 -12.61
C ILE A 160 14.32 -19.47 -11.73
N ASN A 161 14.71 -19.65 -10.49
CA ASN A 161 13.93 -20.40 -9.51
C ASN A 161 12.92 -19.45 -8.84
N ILE A 162 11.62 -19.62 -9.11
CA ILE A 162 10.56 -18.81 -8.50
C ILE A 162 10.18 -19.41 -7.14
N LYS A 163 10.15 -18.56 -6.11
CA LYS A 163 9.69 -18.88 -4.78
C LYS A 163 8.44 -18.04 -4.45
N ASP A 164 7.33 -18.70 -4.19
CA ASP A 164 6.07 -18.03 -3.90
C ASP A 164 6.01 -17.51 -2.46
N PHE A 165 5.34 -16.36 -2.27
CA PHE A 165 4.90 -15.88 -0.96
C PHE A 165 3.45 -15.38 -1.05
N ASN A 166 2.78 -15.24 0.09
CA ASN A 166 1.33 -15.03 0.13
C ASN A 166 0.92 -13.56 0.26
N PHE A 167 1.72 -12.73 0.89
CA PHE A 167 1.34 -11.37 1.20
C PHE A 167 2.57 -10.49 1.45
N PHE A 168 2.50 -9.21 1.08
CA PHE A 168 3.52 -8.23 1.40
C PHE A 168 3.34 -7.73 2.83
N ASP A 169 4.21 -8.17 3.73
CA ASP A 169 4.33 -7.70 5.11
C ASP A 169 5.81 -7.50 5.48
N LEU A 170 6.11 -6.99 6.66
CA LEU A 170 7.49 -6.82 7.11
C LEU A 170 8.25 -8.15 7.20
N GLY A 171 7.55 -9.26 7.40
CA GLY A 171 8.15 -10.60 7.46
C GLY A 171 8.82 -10.99 6.15
N ILE A 172 8.20 -10.71 4.99
CA ILE A 172 8.81 -11.03 3.70
C ILE A 172 10.04 -10.18 3.40
N PHE A 173 10.06 -8.91 3.85
CA PHE A 173 11.26 -8.06 3.73
C PHE A 173 12.39 -8.54 4.62
N ASN A 174 12.09 -8.92 5.87
CA ASN A 174 13.06 -9.54 6.77
C ASN A 174 13.59 -10.86 6.20
N GLN A 175 12.74 -11.67 5.57
CA GLN A 175 13.17 -12.91 4.94
C GLN A 175 14.14 -12.64 3.78
N CYS A 176 13.85 -11.66 2.94
CA CYS A 176 14.73 -11.25 1.84
C CYS A 176 16.09 -10.76 2.37
N GLU A 177 16.10 -9.95 3.44
CA GLU A 177 17.33 -9.44 4.04
C GLU A 177 18.18 -10.55 4.63
N ASN A 178 17.57 -11.51 5.32
CA ASN A 178 18.26 -12.62 6.00
C ASN A 178 18.60 -13.82 5.09
N SER A 179 18.38 -13.71 3.78
CA SER A 179 18.67 -14.76 2.81
C SER A 179 19.38 -14.19 1.58
N ASN A 180 19.74 -15.06 0.64
CA ASN A 180 20.20 -14.66 -0.69
C ASN A 180 19.03 -14.60 -1.70
N ASP A 181 17.78 -14.63 -1.22
CA ASP A 181 16.62 -14.54 -2.09
C ASP A 181 16.45 -13.10 -2.62
N ILE A 182 15.96 -12.98 -3.84
CA ILE A 182 15.66 -11.71 -4.52
C ILE A 182 14.17 -11.47 -4.43
N LEU A 183 13.71 -10.35 -3.90
CA LEU A 183 12.28 -10.03 -3.77
C LEU A 183 11.82 -9.14 -4.92
N VAL A 184 10.87 -9.60 -5.73
CA VAL A 184 10.18 -8.75 -6.71
C VAL A 184 9.12 -7.91 -6.01
N LEU A 185 9.20 -6.60 -6.21
CA LEU A 185 8.29 -5.64 -5.61
C LEU A 185 8.10 -4.41 -6.52
N ALA A 186 7.15 -3.57 -6.22
CA ALA A 186 6.98 -2.31 -6.93
C ALA A 186 7.80 -1.18 -6.28
N ASP A 187 8.08 -0.15 -7.06
CA ASP A 187 8.96 0.97 -6.70
C ASP A 187 8.49 1.73 -5.44
N ASN A 188 7.20 1.69 -5.12
CA ASN A 188 6.64 2.31 -3.93
C ASN A 188 7.15 1.72 -2.60
N PHE A 189 7.73 0.54 -2.61
CA PHE A 189 8.31 -0.09 -1.41
C PHE A 189 9.74 0.37 -1.08
N ILE A 190 10.30 1.32 -1.86
CA ILE A 190 11.61 1.91 -1.57
C ILE A 190 11.63 2.48 -0.15
N GLY A 191 12.59 2.01 0.65
CA GLY A 191 12.83 2.47 2.02
C GLY A 191 11.88 1.87 3.08
N VAL A 192 11.10 0.84 2.74
CA VAL A 192 10.33 0.05 3.72
C VAL A 192 11.28 -0.73 4.64
N HIS A 193 12.37 -1.28 4.10
CA HIS A 193 13.38 -1.96 4.89
C HIS A 193 14.76 -1.30 4.67
N PRO A 194 15.46 -0.87 5.74
CA PRO A 194 16.69 -0.08 5.63
C PRO A 194 17.89 -0.85 5.06
N LEU A 195 17.90 -2.18 5.20
CA LEU A 195 19.00 -3.06 4.75
C LEU A 195 18.69 -3.74 3.41
N LEU A 196 17.65 -3.29 2.68
CA LEU A 196 17.38 -3.75 1.33
C LEU A 196 17.69 -2.65 0.31
N LYS A 197 18.40 -3.02 -0.74
CA LYS A 197 18.61 -2.19 -1.92
C LYS A 197 17.64 -2.61 -3.00
N ILE A 198 16.88 -1.64 -3.54
CA ILE A 198 15.96 -1.85 -4.65
C ILE A 198 16.66 -1.46 -5.94
N ILE A 199 16.75 -2.40 -6.88
CA ILE A 199 17.50 -2.29 -8.11
C ILE A 199 16.54 -2.43 -9.29
N PRO A 200 16.63 -1.54 -10.30
CA PRO A 200 15.94 -1.70 -11.57
C PRO A 200 16.33 -3.01 -12.26
N VAL A 201 15.41 -3.53 -13.06
CA VAL A 201 15.66 -4.71 -13.90
C VAL A 201 15.33 -4.34 -15.34
N GLU A 202 15.95 -4.99 -16.33
CA GLU A 202 15.76 -4.73 -17.76
C GLU A 202 14.40 -5.17 -18.34
N TRP A 203 13.46 -5.50 -17.48
CA TRP A 203 12.08 -5.80 -17.88
C TRP A 203 11.17 -4.56 -17.83
N ASP A 204 10.05 -4.61 -18.55
CA ASP A 204 9.05 -3.52 -18.61
C ASP A 204 7.69 -4.01 -18.09
N PHE A 205 7.59 -4.11 -16.76
CA PHE A 205 6.34 -4.46 -16.05
C PHE A 205 6.01 -3.41 -14.99
N SER A 206 4.75 -2.95 -14.97
CA SER A 206 4.22 -1.97 -14.02
C SER A 206 2.73 -2.18 -13.70
#